data_bc8e0def0af21ee77356be800f697254
#
_entry.id   bc8e0def0af21ee77356be800f697254
#
_cell.length_a   1.000
_cell.length_b   1.000
_cell.length_c   1.000
_cell.angle_alpha   90.00
_cell.angle_beta   90.00
_cell.angle_gamma   90.00
#
_symmetry.space_group_name_H-M   'P 1'
#
loop_
_entity.id
_entity.type
_entity.pdbx_description
1 polymer ?
#
loop_
_entity_poly.entity_id
_entity_poly.type
_entity_poly.pdbx_seq_one_letter_code
_entity_poly.pdbx_strand_id
1 'polypeptide(L)'
;ARTTLPILHNFLLEAKDNKLKLVRTDMEMATVHYVNAEVEEEGSITVPMKEFSDIIKNLPNDKEINLYSDENNKFHIKSGKSKFWVIGTPKSEYPAIPEIEKNNSVSMDPMELKNMVEKTAFSASTQETRYILNGLLWNNTADKFEIVATDGGRLALATHPALEGSQEFKIIIPTKILSEVCRFIAIAKPEKDTRITVNVSSNQVSFCMNETTFISRLIEGNFPNYNQVI
;
A
#
# COMPACT_ATOMS: atom_id res chain seq x y z
N ALA A 1 13.52 3.61 6.81
CA ALA A 1 14.21 2.48 7.47
C ALA A 1 15.23 1.91 6.48
N ARG A 2 16.48 1.72 6.88
CA ARG A 2 17.46 0.98 6.08
C ARG A 2 17.09 -0.50 6.18
N THR A 3 16.53 -1.05 5.13
CA THR A 3 16.25 -2.48 5.05
C THR A 3 17.58 -3.24 5.01
N THR A 4 17.72 -4.23 5.89
CA THR A 4 18.91 -5.07 5.97
C THR A 4 19.00 -6.12 4.86
N LEU A 5 17.88 -6.37 4.13
CA LEU A 5 17.80 -7.34 3.04
C LEU A 5 17.85 -6.63 1.68
N PRO A 6 18.92 -6.81 0.89
CA PRO A 6 19.07 -6.14 -0.41
C PRO A 6 17.93 -6.40 -1.39
N ILE A 7 17.29 -7.59 -1.35
CA ILE A 7 16.19 -7.98 -2.22
C ILE A 7 14.96 -7.04 -2.09
N LEU A 8 14.79 -6.38 -0.93
CA LEU A 8 13.70 -5.43 -0.69
C LEU A 8 13.87 -4.09 -1.44
N HIS A 9 15.01 -3.89 -2.10
CA HIS A 9 15.21 -2.79 -3.06
C HIS A 9 14.72 -3.15 -4.47
N ASN A 10 14.21 -4.36 -4.67
CA ASN A 10 13.64 -4.80 -5.94
C ASN A 10 12.13 -4.70 -5.96
N PHE A 11 11.56 -4.55 -7.17
CA PHE A 11 10.19 -4.94 -7.46
C PHE A 11 10.15 -6.43 -7.79
N LEU A 12 9.13 -7.15 -7.32
CA LEU A 12 8.75 -8.43 -7.91
C LEU A 12 7.78 -8.13 -9.06
N LEU A 13 8.08 -8.67 -10.23
CA LEU A 13 7.26 -8.63 -11.43
C LEU A 13 6.74 -10.05 -11.70
N GLU A 14 5.44 -10.19 -11.93
CA GLU A 14 4.80 -11.46 -12.30
C GLU A 14 3.88 -11.23 -13.50
N ALA A 15 4.16 -11.87 -14.62
CA ALA A 15 3.32 -11.86 -15.81
C ALA A 15 2.42 -13.11 -15.78
N LYS A 16 1.10 -12.91 -15.73
CA LYS A 16 0.11 -13.97 -15.70
C LYS A 16 -1.29 -13.44 -16.04
N ASP A 17 -2.13 -14.27 -16.64
CA ASP A 17 -3.53 -13.99 -16.93
C ASP A 17 -3.77 -12.63 -17.63
N ASN A 18 -2.94 -12.30 -18.63
CA ASN A 18 -2.92 -11.02 -19.34
C ASN A 18 -2.77 -9.79 -18.43
N LYS A 19 -2.05 -9.95 -17.32
CA LYS A 19 -1.68 -8.88 -16.41
C LYS A 19 -0.20 -8.96 -16.03
N LEU A 20 0.40 -7.80 -15.82
CA LEU A 20 1.66 -7.64 -15.13
C LEU A 20 1.37 -7.19 -13.70
N LYS A 21 1.71 -8.02 -12.73
CA LYS A 21 1.64 -7.70 -11.31
C LYS A 21 2.99 -7.16 -10.85
N LEU A 22 2.98 -5.98 -10.25
CA LEU A 22 4.14 -5.36 -9.62
C LEU A 22 3.95 -5.39 -8.11
N VAL A 23 4.97 -5.87 -7.40
CA VAL A 23 4.93 -5.95 -5.94
C VAL A 23 6.16 -5.28 -5.35
N ARG A 24 5.93 -4.50 -4.29
CA ARG A 24 6.96 -3.95 -3.43
C ARG A 24 6.62 -4.25 -1.98
N THR A 25 7.62 -4.59 -1.18
CA THR A 25 7.45 -4.75 0.28
C THR A 25 8.70 -4.28 1.04
N ASP A 26 8.51 -3.92 2.29
CA ASP A 26 9.57 -3.74 3.29
C ASP A 26 9.37 -4.69 4.48
N MET A 27 8.55 -5.73 4.31
CA MET A 27 8.11 -6.75 5.28
C MET A 27 7.08 -6.27 6.31
N GLU A 28 6.94 -4.97 6.53
CA GLU A 28 5.88 -4.39 7.39
C GLU A 28 4.66 -4.01 6.56
N MET A 29 4.92 -3.53 5.36
CA MET A 29 3.89 -3.16 4.40
C MET A 29 4.25 -3.66 3.00
N ALA A 30 3.23 -3.86 2.19
CA ALA A 30 3.38 -4.20 0.78
C ALA A 30 2.45 -3.35 -0.09
N THR A 31 2.87 -3.13 -1.32
CA THR A 31 2.04 -2.54 -2.38
C THR A 31 1.99 -3.51 -3.54
N VAL A 32 0.79 -3.81 -4.00
CA VAL A 32 0.52 -4.64 -5.17
C VAL A 32 -0.21 -3.80 -6.19
N HIS A 33 0.29 -3.78 -7.42
CA HIS A 33 -0.35 -3.08 -8.54
C HIS A 33 -0.44 -3.98 -9.75
N TYR A 34 -1.58 -3.94 -10.43
CA TYR A 34 -1.80 -4.70 -11.66
C TYR A 34 -1.89 -3.77 -12.87
N VAL A 35 -1.22 -4.15 -13.93
CA VAL A 35 -1.28 -3.46 -15.23
C VAL A 35 -1.78 -4.47 -16.28
N ASN A 36 -2.74 -4.08 -17.09
CA ASN A 36 -3.14 -4.92 -18.23
C ASN A 36 -1.96 -5.05 -19.20
N ALA A 37 -1.67 -6.26 -19.63
CA ALA A 37 -0.58 -6.57 -20.51
C ALA A 37 -0.97 -7.75 -21.41
N GLU A 38 -0.43 -7.81 -22.62
CA GLU A 38 -0.45 -9.02 -23.41
C GLU A 38 0.67 -9.94 -22.91
N VAL A 39 0.32 -11.11 -22.40
CA VAL A 39 1.26 -12.07 -21.82
C VAL A 39 1.43 -13.22 -22.79
N GLU A 40 2.57 -13.23 -23.51
CA GLU A 40 2.94 -14.32 -24.43
C GLU A 40 3.43 -15.55 -23.66
N GLU A 41 4.17 -15.34 -22.57
CA GLU A 41 4.71 -16.38 -21.69
C GLU A 41 4.60 -15.94 -20.23
N GLU A 42 4.02 -16.79 -19.39
CA GLU A 42 3.93 -16.54 -17.95
C GLU A 42 5.31 -16.67 -17.29
N GLY A 43 5.59 -15.78 -16.34
CA GLY A 43 6.86 -15.81 -15.62
C GLY A 43 6.94 -14.78 -14.50
N SER A 44 8.03 -14.86 -13.76
CA SER A 44 8.28 -13.94 -12.65
C SER A 44 9.77 -13.69 -12.45
N ILE A 45 10.11 -12.46 -12.08
CA ILE A 45 11.47 -12.03 -11.77
C ILE A 45 11.42 -10.84 -10.81
N THR A 46 12.48 -10.64 -10.05
CA THR A 46 12.65 -9.40 -9.31
C THR A 46 13.67 -8.51 -10.01
N VAL A 47 13.43 -7.20 -10.02
CA VAL A 47 14.30 -6.23 -10.69
C VAL A 47 14.62 -5.05 -9.78
N PRO A 48 15.84 -4.46 -9.87
CA PRO A 48 16.20 -3.27 -9.09
C PRO A 48 15.20 -2.13 -9.35
N MET A 49 14.53 -1.69 -8.26
CA MET A 49 13.41 -0.73 -8.34
C MET A 49 13.83 0.61 -8.93
N LYS A 50 15.00 1.11 -8.52
CA LYS A 50 15.48 2.43 -8.96
C LYS A 50 15.78 2.42 -10.46
N GLU A 51 16.60 1.49 -10.92
CA GLU A 51 17.02 1.37 -12.31
C GLU A 51 15.83 1.11 -13.23
N PHE A 52 14.94 0.18 -12.85
CA PHE A 52 13.71 -0.09 -13.60
C PHE A 52 12.82 1.15 -13.71
N SER A 53 12.59 1.84 -12.58
CA SER A 53 11.76 3.06 -12.57
C SER A 53 12.38 4.18 -13.40
N ASP A 54 13.70 4.36 -13.35
CA ASP A 54 14.39 5.39 -14.10
C ASP A 54 14.34 5.09 -15.62
N ILE A 55 14.46 3.83 -16.01
CA ILE A 55 14.30 3.43 -17.42
C ILE A 55 12.87 3.71 -17.86
N ILE A 56 11.85 3.19 -17.16
CA ILE A 56 10.44 3.35 -17.55
C ILE A 56 10.04 4.83 -17.69
N LYS A 57 10.46 5.70 -16.76
CA LYS A 57 10.16 7.14 -16.79
C LYS A 57 10.71 7.87 -18.00
N ASN A 58 11.80 7.34 -18.58
CA ASN A 58 12.47 7.96 -19.72
C ASN A 58 12.08 7.32 -21.08
N LEU A 59 11.20 6.32 -21.08
CA LEU A 59 10.67 5.77 -22.33
C LEU A 59 9.60 6.68 -22.94
N PRO A 60 9.44 6.66 -24.27
CA PRO A 60 8.36 7.36 -24.94
C PRO A 60 6.99 6.83 -24.49
N ASN A 61 6.07 7.73 -24.15
CA ASN A 61 4.73 7.37 -23.66
C ASN A 61 3.81 6.79 -24.75
N ASP A 62 4.15 7.00 -26.03
CA ASP A 62 3.38 6.60 -27.21
C ASP A 62 3.82 5.25 -27.80
N LYS A 63 4.77 4.57 -27.18
CA LYS A 63 5.32 3.30 -27.63
C LYS A 63 5.01 2.16 -26.67
N GLU A 64 4.71 1.02 -27.24
CA GLU A 64 4.60 -0.23 -26.52
C GLU A 64 5.92 -0.57 -25.82
N ILE A 65 5.82 -1.15 -24.62
CA ILE A 65 6.96 -1.63 -23.83
C ILE A 65 6.91 -3.15 -23.79
N ASN A 66 7.93 -3.78 -24.37
CA ASN A 66 8.12 -5.22 -24.34
C ASN A 66 9.10 -5.59 -23.22
N LEU A 67 8.67 -6.47 -22.34
CA LEU A 67 9.41 -6.94 -21.16
C LEU A 67 9.62 -8.45 -21.24
N TYR A 68 10.84 -8.92 -21.06
CA TYR A 68 11.13 -10.37 -20.96
C TYR A 68 12.42 -10.62 -20.17
N SER A 69 12.53 -11.78 -19.56
CA SER A 69 13.77 -12.25 -18.92
C SER A 69 14.40 -13.38 -19.74
N ASP A 70 15.72 -13.49 -19.66
CA ASP A 70 16.46 -14.61 -20.21
C ASP A 70 16.90 -15.59 -19.10
N GLU A 71 17.52 -16.69 -19.50
CA GLU A 71 17.99 -17.77 -18.62
C GLU A 71 19.03 -17.30 -17.58
N ASN A 72 19.70 -16.18 -17.82
CA ASN A 72 20.69 -15.58 -16.94
C ASN A 72 20.09 -14.51 -15.99
N ASN A 73 18.78 -14.47 -15.82
CA ASN A 73 18.04 -13.45 -15.07
C ASN A 73 18.27 -12.02 -15.58
N LYS A 74 18.67 -11.86 -16.81
CA LYS A 74 18.77 -10.55 -17.45
C LYS A 74 17.39 -10.14 -17.92
N PHE A 75 16.88 -9.07 -17.33
CA PHE A 75 15.55 -8.53 -17.64
C PHE A 75 15.67 -7.44 -18.69
N HIS A 76 15.08 -7.67 -19.84
CA HIS A 76 15.12 -6.81 -21.00
C HIS A 76 13.89 -5.91 -21.09
N ILE A 77 14.11 -4.66 -21.42
CA ILE A 77 13.09 -3.62 -21.57
C ILE A 77 13.28 -3.00 -22.95
N LYS A 78 12.31 -3.18 -23.85
CA LYS A 78 12.35 -2.65 -25.21
C LYS A 78 11.16 -1.73 -25.48
N SER A 79 11.41 -0.58 -26.10
CA SER A 79 10.35 0.33 -26.53
C SER A 79 10.81 1.07 -27.79
N GLY A 80 10.18 0.79 -28.93
CA GLY A 80 10.61 1.28 -30.23
C GLY A 80 12.07 0.93 -30.56
N LYS A 81 12.95 1.92 -30.68
CA LYS A 81 14.39 1.71 -30.91
C LYS A 81 15.21 1.57 -29.64
N SER A 82 14.63 1.90 -28.49
CA SER A 82 15.31 1.82 -27.20
C SER A 82 15.36 0.41 -26.68
N LYS A 83 16.53 0.01 -26.16
CA LYS A 83 16.77 -1.31 -25.59
C LYS A 83 17.60 -1.15 -24.33
N PHE A 84 17.07 -1.59 -23.22
CA PHE A 84 17.73 -1.60 -21.92
C PHE A 84 17.69 -3.00 -21.32
N TRP A 85 18.50 -3.23 -20.32
CA TRP A 85 18.44 -4.41 -19.50
C TRP A 85 18.94 -4.11 -18.08
N VAL A 86 18.44 -4.87 -17.13
CA VAL A 86 18.91 -4.89 -15.73
C VAL A 86 19.13 -6.35 -15.31
N ILE A 87 19.97 -6.58 -14.33
CA ILE A 87 20.11 -7.90 -13.74
C ILE A 87 19.01 -8.08 -12.70
N GLY A 88 18.22 -9.11 -12.88
CA GLY A 88 17.18 -9.52 -11.94
C GLY A 88 17.65 -10.60 -10.98
N THR A 89 16.76 -10.98 -10.07
CA THR A 89 16.95 -12.07 -9.12
C THR A 89 15.70 -12.96 -9.15
N PRO A 90 15.82 -14.29 -8.98
CA PRO A 90 14.68 -15.18 -8.97
C PRO A 90 13.64 -14.80 -7.91
N LYS A 91 12.34 -14.99 -8.22
CA LYS A 91 11.22 -14.79 -7.29
C LYS A 91 11.38 -15.53 -5.97
N SER A 92 12.01 -16.71 -5.98
CA SER A 92 12.22 -17.54 -4.79
C SER A 92 13.00 -16.85 -3.67
N GLU A 93 13.75 -15.80 -3.99
CA GLU A 93 14.48 -14.99 -3.03
C GLU A 93 13.64 -13.82 -2.46
N TYR A 94 12.47 -13.54 -3.05
CA TYR A 94 11.60 -12.45 -2.61
C TYR A 94 10.67 -12.92 -1.48
N PRO A 95 10.44 -12.09 -0.45
CA PRO A 95 9.53 -12.43 0.65
C PRO A 95 8.12 -12.74 0.14
N ALA A 96 7.47 -13.72 0.77
CA ALA A 96 6.06 -13.98 0.52
C ALA A 96 5.21 -12.76 0.93
N ILE A 97 4.30 -12.36 0.06
CA ILE A 97 3.33 -11.32 0.36
C ILE A 97 2.13 -12.00 1.04
N PRO A 98 1.71 -11.53 2.21
CA PRO A 98 0.56 -12.09 2.88
C PRO A 98 -0.71 -11.99 2.02
N GLU A 99 -1.49 -13.06 1.97
CA GLU A 99 -2.83 -13.00 1.42
C GLU A 99 -3.75 -12.24 2.39
N ILE A 100 -4.64 -11.42 1.83
CA ILE A 100 -5.56 -10.60 2.60
C ILE A 100 -6.83 -11.41 2.82
N GLU A 101 -7.14 -11.72 4.05
CA GLU A 101 -8.46 -12.22 4.42
C GLU A 101 -9.50 -11.10 4.29
N LYS A 102 -10.56 -11.35 3.53
CA LYS A 102 -11.65 -10.38 3.32
C LYS A 102 -12.80 -10.57 4.34
N ASN A 103 -12.45 -10.71 5.61
CA ASN A 103 -13.43 -11.07 6.65
C ASN A 103 -14.27 -9.88 7.12
N ASN A 104 -13.72 -8.68 7.10
CA ASN A 104 -14.44 -7.45 7.41
C ASN A 104 -14.02 -6.39 6.39
N SER A 105 -14.93 -6.04 5.50
CA SER A 105 -14.67 -5.15 4.37
C SER A 105 -15.57 -3.93 4.45
N VAL A 106 -14.99 -2.75 4.40
CA VAL A 106 -15.70 -1.48 4.36
C VAL A 106 -15.31 -0.69 3.13
N SER A 107 -16.21 0.15 2.65
CA SER A 107 -15.97 0.96 1.45
C SER A 107 -16.33 2.41 1.74
N MET A 108 -15.46 3.34 1.34
CA MET A 108 -15.69 4.76 1.53
C MET A 108 -15.15 5.61 0.39
N ASP A 109 -15.48 6.89 0.39
CA ASP A 109 -14.92 7.86 -0.54
C ASP A 109 -13.43 8.05 -0.27
N PRO A 110 -12.53 7.92 -1.28
CA PRO A 110 -11.10 8.05 -1.07
C PRO A 110 -10.67 9.45 -0.63
N MET A 111 -11.34 10.50 -1.11
CA MET A 111 -11.00 11.88 -0.73
C MET A 111 -11.41 12.17 0.71
N GLU A 112 -12.51 11.56 1.17
CA GLU A 112 -12.95 11.65 2.55
C GLU A 112 -11.99 10.94 3.49
N LEU A 113 -11.57 9.70 3.14
CA LEU A 113 -10.53 8.99 3.87
C LEU A 113 -9.25 9.82 3.98
N LYS A 114 -8.77 10.34 2.84
CA LYS A 114 -7.57 11.19 2.81
C LYS A 114 -7.72 12.40 3.74
N ASN A 115 -8.84 13.10 3.68
CA ASN A 115 -9.12 14.27 4.51
C ASN A 115 -9.12 13.94 6.02
N MET A 116 -9.74 12.83 6.43
CA MET A 116 -9.74 12.37 7.82
C MET A 116 -8.33 12.04 8.31
N VAL A 117 -7.54 11.32 7.50
CA VAL A 117 -6.14 10.98 7.83
C VAL A 117 -5.29 12.25 7.94
N GLU A 118 -5.35 13.17 6.98
CA GLU A 118 -4.56 14.40 6.99
C GLU A 118 -4.90 15.32 8.17
N LYS A 119 -6.16 15.34 8.60
CA LYS A 119 -6.61 16.10 9.78
C LYS A 119 -6.17 15.49 11.11
N THR A 120 -5.67 14.28 11.14
CA THR A 120 -5.32 13.58 12.38
C THR A 120 -3.86 13.18 12.46
N ALA A 121 -3.24 12.73 11.36
CA ALA A 121 -1.91 12.14 11.34
C ALA A 121 -0.80 13.02 11.90
N PHE A 122 -0.93 14.36 11.84
CA PHE A 122 0.06 15.29 12.39
C PHE A 122 0.18 15.22 13.93
N SER A 123 -0.82 14.64 14.60
CA SER A 123 -0.80 14.45 16.07
C SER A 123 -0.21 13.11 16.50
N ALA A 124 0.12 12.20 15.56
CA ALA A 124 0.77 10.95 15.90
C ALA A 124 2.21 11.16 16.37
N SER A 125 2.69 10.25 17.21
CA SER A 125 4.09 10.27 17.67
C SER A 125 5.04 9.80 16.57
N THR A 126 6.23 10.38 16.53
CA THR A 126 7.35 9.92 15.69
C THR A 126 8.42 9.20 16.50
N GLN A 127 8.24 9.06 17.83
CA GLN A 127 9.20 8.43 18.73
C GLN A 127 9.06 6.91 18.66
N GLU A 128 10.13 6.18 18.37
CA GLU A 128 10.15 4.71 18.28
C GLU A 128 9.77 4.02 19.60
N THR A 129 10.07 4.64 20.73
CA THR A 129 9.73 4.13 22.06
C THR A 129 8.24 4.14 22.38
N ARG A 130 7.45 4.88 21.62
CA ARG A 130 5.99 5.00 21.76
C ARG A 130 5.27 4.40 20.57
N TYR A 131 5.64 3.17 20.20
CA TYR A 131 5.21 2.52 18.96
C TYR A 131 3.68 2.49 18.77
N ILE A 132 2.88 2.34 19.85
CA ILE A 132 1.41 2.38 19.78
C ILE A 132 0.91 3.74 19.26
N LEU A 133 1.59 4.84 19.62
CA LEU A 133 1.23 6.20 19.21
C LEU A 133 1.78 6.58 17.83
N ASN A 134 2.57 5.71 17.19
CA ASN A 134 3.06 5.91 15.81
C ASN A 134 2.00 5.52 14.76
N GLY A 135 0.84 5.07 15.21
CA GLY A 135 -0.32 4.77 14.38
C GLY A 135 -1.52 5.65 14.71
N LEU A 136 -2.51 5.58 13.84
CA LEU A 136 -3.82 6.16 14.03
C LEU A 136 -4.78 5.08 14.50
N LEU A 137 -5.51 5.35 15.58
CA LEU A 137 -6.63 4.51 15.99
C LEU A 137 -7.79 4.72 15.02
N TRP A 138 -8.31 3.63 14.49
CA TRP A 138 -9.56 3.56 13.76
C TRP A 138 -10.58 2.83 14.62
N ASN A 139 -11.67 3.50 14.93
CA ASN A 139 -12.73 2.98 15.79
C ASN A 139 -14.07 3.10 15.05
N ASN A 140 -14.58 1.97 14.54
CA ASN A 140 -15.88 1.90 13.90
C ASN A 140 -16.88 1.25 14.85
N THR A 141 -17.93 1.96 15.17
CA THR A 141 -19.05 1.53 16.03
C THR A 141 -20.34 1.57 15.21
N ALA A 142 -21.44 1.12 15.81
CA ALA A 142 -22.76 1.21 15.17
C ALA A 142 -23.17 2.66 14.83
N ASP A 143 -22.70 3.65 15.59
CA ASP A 143 -23.13 5.04 15.47
C ASP A 143 -22.18 5.90 14.64
N LYS A 144 -20.87 5.63 14.69
CA LYS A 144 -19.84 6.50 14.09
C LYS A 144 -18.56 5.75 13.76
N PHE A 145 -17.83 6.30 12.81
CA PHE A 145 -16.45 5.96 12.53
C PHE A 145 -15.52 7.09 12.95
N GLU A 146 -14.47 6.79 13.68
CA GLU A 146 -13.51 7.77 14.21
C GLU A 146 -12.08 7.40 13.82
N ILE A 147 -11.29 8.39 13.45
CA ILE A 147 -9.83 8.32 13.33
C ILE A 147 -9.23 9.24 14.40
N VAL A 148 -8.36 8.66 15.25
CA VAL A 148 -7.74 9.38 16.38
C VAL A 148 -6.23 9.22 16.32
N ALA A 149 -5.52 10.32 16.58
CA ALA A 149 -4.07 10.32 16.74
C ALA A 149 -3.67 11.16 17.95
N THR A 150 -2.63 10.73 18.67
CA THR A 150 -2.05 11.48 19.79
C THR A 150 -0.57 11.14 19.96
N ASP A 151 0.20 12.08 20.47
CA ASP A 151 1.59 11.89 20.93
C ASP A 151 1.72 12.00 22.47
N GLY A 152 0.56 12.14 23.16
CA GLY A 152 0.47 12.33 24.60
C GLY A 152 0.49 13.81 25.03
N GLY A 153 0.88 14.74 24.16
CA GLY A 153 0.83 16.20 24.41
C GLY A 153 -0.27 16.93 23.61
N ARG A 154 -0.74 16.31 22.54
CA ARG A 154 -1.84 16.78 21.68
C ARG A 154 -2.65 15.61 21.17
N LEU A 155 -3.86 15.87 20.74
CA LEU A 155 -4.78 14.89 20.19
C LEU A 155 -5.54 15.51 19.00
N ALA A 156 -5.75 14.71 17.97
CA ALA A 156 -6.64 15.04 16.86
C ALA A 156 -7.64 13.90 16.65
N LEU A 157 -8.90 14.28 16.43
CA LEU A 157 -10.02 13.39 16.18
C LEU A 157 -10.74 13.85 14.92
N ALA A 158 -11.02 12.92 14.00
CA ALA A 158 -11.93 13.10 12.89
C ALA A 158 -13.06 12.09 13.01
N THR A 159 -14.29 12.54 12.85
CA THR A 159 -15.51 11.73 12.97
C THR A 159 -16.27 11.71 11.64
N HIS A 160 -16.80 10.56 11.31
CA HIS A 160 -17.63 10.27 10.14
C HIS A 160 -18.84 9.42 10.59
N PRO A 161 -20.01 9.47 9.94
CA PRO A 161 -21.06 8.49 10.18
C PRO A 161 -20.55 7.05 10.12
N ALA A 162 -21.20 6.13 10.82
CA ALA A 162 -20.83 4.72 10.80
C ALA A 162 -20.67 4.21 9.36
N LEU A 163 -19.65 3.36 9.13
CA LEU A 163 -19.41 2.76 7.83
C LEU A 163 -20.45 1.66 7.58
N GLU A 164 -21.31 1.86 6.60
CA GLU A 164 -22.44 0.98 6.33
C GLU A 164 -21.99 -0.45 6.00
N GLY A 165 -22.73 -1.43 6.55
CA GLY A 165 -22.51 -2.85 6.30
C GLY A 165 -21.25 -3.45 6.94
N SER A 166 -20.51 -2.67 7.73
CA SER A 166 -19.31 -3.15 8.42
C SER A 166 -19.62 -3.69 9.82
N GLN A 167 -18.83 -4.67 10.26
CA GLN A 167 -18.76 -5.02 11.67
C GLN A 167 -18.04 -3.93 12.46
N GLU A 168 -18.30 -3.86 13.75
CA GLU A 168 -17.52 -3.01 14.63
C GLU A 168 -16.07 -3.47 14.70
N PHE A 169 -15.13 -2.53 14.69
CA PHE A 169 -13.71 -2.81 14.86
C PHE A 169 -12.99 -1.66 15.54
N LYS A 170 -11.91 -2.00 16.21
CA LYS A 170 -11.00 -1.05 16.83
C LYS A 170 -9.56 -1.49 16.56
N ILE A 171 -8.85 -0.76 15.71
CA ILE A 171 -7.53 -1.14 15.22
C ILE A 171 -6.59 0.06 15.21
N ILE A 172 -5.28 -0.19 15.28
CA ILE A 172 -4.26 0.85 15.18
C ILE A 172 -3.47 0.61 13.89
N ILE A 173 -3.55 1.56 12.97
CA ILE A 173 -2.92 1.49 11.66
C ILE A 173 -1.67 2.38 11.66
N PRO A 174 -0.49 1.86 11.27
CA PRO A 174 0.73 2.66 11.20
C PRO A 174 0.54 3.90 10.32
N THR A 175 1.01 5.06 10.79
CA THR A 175 0.95 6.33 10.04
C THR A 175 1.64 6.24 8.68
N LYS A 176 2.68 5.42 8.58
CA LYS A 176 3.47 5.22 7.36
C LYS A 176 2.60 4.73 6.19
N ILE A 177 1.80 3.66 6.39
CA ILE A 177 0.94 3.13 5.33
C ILE A 177 -0.17 4.13 4.95
N LEU A 178 -0.76 4.79 5.93
CA LEU A 178 -1.80 5.80 5.69
C LEU A 178 -1.27 6.98 4.86
N SER A 179 -0.04 7.41 5.10
CA SER A 179 0.64 8.43 4.30
C SER A 179 0.85 8.00 2.85
N GLU A 180 1.23 6.74 2.61
CA GLU A 180 1.37 6.20 1.25
C GLU A 180 0.00 6.10 0.54
N VAL A 181 -1.04 5.66 1.23
CA VAL A 181 -2.42 5.62 0.70
C VAL A 181 -2.90 7.03 0.34
N CYS A 182 -2.72 8.01 1.22
CA CYS A 182 -3.10 9.39 0.95
C CYS A 182 -2.33 9.99 -0.24
N ARG A 183 -1.04 9.70 -0.35
CA ARG A 183 -0.21 10.11 -1.49
C ARG A 183 -0.71 9.48 -2.79
N PHE A 184 -1.05 8.20 -2.77
CA PHE A 184 -1.61 7.50 -3.93
C PHE A 184 -2.95 8.11 -4.35
N ILE A 185 -3.87 8.36 -3.42
CA ILE A 185 -5.17 9.01 -3.70
C ILE A 185 -4.94 10.37 -4.37
N ALA A 186 -4.00 11.17 -3.86
CA ALA A 186 -3.70 12.50 -4.41
C ALA A 186 -3.17 12.44 -5.85
N ILE A 187 -2.35 11.43 -6.18
CA ILE A 187 -1.79 11.23 -7.52
C ILE A 187 -2.84 10.64 -8.48
N ALA A 188 -3.59 9.64 -8.02
CA ALA A 188 -4.59 8.94 -8.83
C ALA A 188 -5.78 9.82 -9.22
N LYS A 189 -6.06 10.88 -8.43
CA LYS A 189 -7.20 11.80 -8.67
C LYS A 189 -8.49 11.04 -8.99
N PRO A 190 -8.99 10.23 -8.04
CA PRO A 190 -10.11 9.34 -8.28
C PRO A 190 -11.34 10.10 -8.77
N GLU A 191 -12.11 9.48 -9.66
CA GLU A 191 -13.39 9.98 -10.11
C GLU A 191 -14.42 9.94 -8.97
N LYS A 192 -15.52 10.69 -9.10
CA LYS A 192 -16.53 10.87 -8.06
C LYS A 192 -17.11 9.55 -7.51
N ASP A 193 -17.23 8.53 -8.37
CA ASP A 193 -17.83 7.24 -8.00
C ASP A 193 -16.77 6.20 -7.60
N THR A 194 -15.50 6.56 -7.61
CA THR A 194 -14.43 5.68 -7.15
C THR A 194 -14.57 5.44 -5.65
N ARG A 195 -14.38 4.19 -5.24
CA ARG A 195 -14.37 3.78 -3.83
C ARG A 195 -13.02 3.19 -3.46
N ILE A 196 -12.63 3.42 -2.21
CA ILE A 196 -11.54 2.69 -1.59
C ILE A 196 -12.14 1.65 -0.66
N THR A 197 -11.76 0.38 -0.87
CA THR A 197 -12.19 -0.72 -0.02
C THR A 197 -11.11 -1.01 1.00
N VAL A 198 -11.48 -1.02 2.27
CA VAL A 198 -10.60 -1.34 3.38
C VAL A 198 -11.00 -2.71 3.93
N ASN A 199 -10.08 -3.67 3.91
CA ASN A 199 -10.30 -4.99 4.52
C ASN A 199 -9.51 -5.06 5.82
N VAL A 200 -10.18 -5.45 6.88
CA VAL A 200 -9.61 -5.56 8.23
C VAL A 200 -9.58 -7.02 8.63
N SER A 201 -8.41 -7.52 9.01
CA SER A 201 -8.23 -8.83 9.64
C SER A 201 -7.70 -8.67 11.06
N SER A 202 -7.40 -9.77 11.74
CA SER A 202 -6.92 -9.75 13.12
C SER A 202 -5.60 -8.99 13.33
N ASN A 203 -4.70 -9.03 12.32
CA ASN A 203 -3.35 -8.47 12.43
C ASN A 203 -2.92 -7.65 11.22
N GLN A 204 -3.81 -7.47 10.24
CA GLN A 204 -3.52 -6.78 8.98
C GLN A 204 -4.68 -5.90 8.52
N VAL A 205 -4.36 -4.90 7.73
CA VAL A 205 -5.30 -4.08 7.00
C VAL A 205 -4.86 -3.97 5.54
N SER A 206 -5.81 -3.93 4.63
CA SER A 206 -5.53 -3.57 3.24
C SER A 206 -6.43 -2.47 2.74
N PHE A 207 -5.89 -1.69 1.81
CA PHE A 207 -6.57 -0.59 1.12
C PHE A 207 -6.54 -0.88 -0.37
N CYS A 208 -7.70 -1.13 -0.96
CA CYS A 208 -7.84 -1.43 -2.38
C CYS A 208 -8.54 -0.27 -3.10
N MET A 209 -7.89 0.29 -4.10
CA MET A 209 -8.50 1.27 -4.99
C MET A 209 -8.00 1.03 -6.41
N ASN A 210 -8.93 0.85 -7.34
CA ASN A 210 -8.62 0.43 -8.71
C ASN A 210 -7.74 -0.84 -8.72
N GLU A 211 -6.68 -0.86 -9.52
CA GLU A 211 -5.74 -1.99 -9.63
C GLU A 211 -4.62 -1.96 -8.56
N THR A 212 -4.74 -1.12 -7.53
CA THR A 212 -3.71 -0.97 -6.49
C THR A 212 -4.22 -1.42 -5.14
N THR A 213 -3.42 -2.22 -4.45
CA THR A 213 -3.66 -2.66 -3.08
C THR A 213 -2.45 -2.35 -2.20
N PHE A 214 -2.70 -1.68 -1.09
CA PHE A 214 -1.74 -1.49 -0.01
C PHE A 214 -2.08 -2.45 1.12
N ILE A 215 -1.07 -3.10 1.69
CA ILE A 215 -1.22 -4.06 2.79
C ILE A 215 -0.29 -3.63 3.90
N SER A 216 -0.76 -3.66 5.14
CA SER A 216 0.07 -3.37 6.31
C SER A 216 -0.29 -4.27 7.48
N ARG A 217 0.70 -4.56 8.32
CA ARG A 217 0.44 -5.07 9.65
C ARG A 217 -0.19 -3.98 10.51
N LEU A 218 -1.05 -4.39 11.43
CA LEU A 218 -1.59 -3.52 12.46
C LEU A 218 -0.59 -3.35 13.61
N ILE A 219 -0.69 -2.24 14.32
CA ILE A 219 0.04 -2.08 15.58
C ILE A 219 -0.75 -2.76 16.69
N GLU A 220 -0.15 -3.74 17.34
CA GLU A 220 -0.73 -4.43 18.48
C GLU A 220 -0.61 -3.59 19.74
N GLY A 221 -1.65 -3.56 20.57
CA GLY A 221 -1.66 -2.88 21.85
C GLY A 221 -2.93 -2.09 22.12
N ASN A 222 -2.96 -1.44 23.27
CA ASN A 222 -4.08 -0.63 23.70
C ASN A 222 -3.80 0.86 23.45
N PHE A 223 -4.57 1.48 22.58
CA PHE A 223 -4.53 2.92 22.39
C PHE A 223 -5.05 3.63 23.65
N PRO A 224 -4.47 4.78 24.07
CA PRO A 224 -4.93 5.54 25.23
C PRO A 224 -6.43 5.85 25.17
N ASN A 225 -7.06 5.92 26.35
CA ASN A 225 -8.48 6.28 26.42
C ASN A 225 -8.66 7.77 26.16
N TYR A 226 -8.88 8.13 24.90
CA TYR A 226 -9.02 9.50 24.43
C TYR A 226 -10.34 10.16 24.87
N ASN A 227 -11.38 9.39 25.23
CA ASN A 227 -12.66 9.93 25.70
C ASN A 227 -12.56 10.67 27.06
N GLN A 228 -11.43 10.52 27.76
CA GLN A 228 -11.21 11.25 29.03
C GLN A 228 -10.73 12.68 28.83
N VAL A 229 -10.34 13.06 27.62
CA VAL A 229 -9.71 14.35 27.31
C VAL A 229 -10.48 15.17 26.26
N ILE A 230 -11.61 14.65 25.79
CA ILE A 230 -12.52 15.29 24.83
C ILE A 230 -13.77 15.76 25.55
#